data_69602f62cc7e6d9b38cf35f00b70c20e
#
_entry.id   69602f62cc7e6d9b38cf35f00b70c20e
#
_cell.length_a   1.000
_cell.length_b   1.000
_cell.length_c   1.000
_cell.angle_alpha   90.00
_cell.angle_beta   90.00
_cell.angle_gamma   90.00
#
_symmetry.space_group_name_H-M   'P 1'
#
loop_
_entity.id
_entity.type
_entity.pdbx_description
1 polymer ?
#
loop_
_entity_poly.entity_id
_entity_poly.type
_entity_poly.pdbx_seq_one_letter_code
_entity_poly.pdbx_strand_id
1 'polypeptide(L)'
;MEKKDESGKKLNRRQFLGKAGKLGGAVFLSSFAGKALAGEWEQGMEEFWADGTFRQDTVDASMEADGVVRACIDGRWEEFQTIPLPQPFMDWNLSARLETLENISMMFRGEGGSPPSLAGPHNAAMATFGGSRADSRLEINNAFKGMGLCPERGIIKDLLTEMEEIMSSDMGRRLQFLTDLYSDATKFDLTKMVSLELYSTPEFETHTFINLMERPTASLVFLDNKSFEVRGIGQLVAPDDTRAGEYMVDIVKYTNMAHSLFHGDFPRLFPGILVHVTSVFDNTPGTGRGVKIAPPLV
;
A
#
# COMPACT_ATOMS: atom_id res chain seq x y z
N MET A 1 -2.43 19.73 17.08
CA MET A 1 -1.58 20.04 18.26
C MET A 1 -0.14 19.72 17.87
N GLU A 2 0.68 20.72 17.54
CA GLU A 2 2.06 20.50 17.11
C GLU A 2 2.90 19.91 18.24
N LYS A 3 3.44 18.73 18.07
CA LYS A 3 4.39 18.15 19.03
C LYS A 3 5.78 18.77 18.79
N LYS A 4 6.28 19.49 19.79
CA LYS A 4 7.65 19.99 19.87
C LYS A 4 8.49 19.00 20.68
N ASP A 5 9.81 18.95 20.43
CA ASP A 5 10.72 18.20 21.31
C ASP A 5 10.85 18.87 22.68
N GLU A 6 11.56 18.25 23.61
CA GLU A 6 11.81 18.78 24.96
C GLU A 6 12.55 20.14 24.94
N SER A 7 13.12 20.55 23.80
CA SER A 7 13.76 21.85 23.60
C SER A 7 12.88 22.87 22.89
N GLY A 8 11.64 22.52 22.52
CA GLY A 8 10.69 23.42 21.86
C GLY A 8 10.91 23.62 20.37
N LYS A 9 11.83 22.87 19.74
CA LYS A 9 12.10 22.94 18.28
C LYS A 9 11.23 21.99 17.50
N LYS A 10 10.79 22.40 16.29
CA LYS A 10 10.10 21.52 15.34
C LYS A 10 11.02 20.37 14.98
N LEU A 11 10.54 19.14 15.16
CA LEU A 11 11.27 17.95 14.72
C LEU A 11 11.27 17.91 13.19
N ASN A 12 12.47 17.80 12.60
CA ASN A 12 12.56 17.53 11.18
C ASN A 12 12.28 16.04 10.89
N ARG A 13 11.94 15.72 9.64
CA ARG A 13 11.57 14.40 9.16
C ARG A 13 12.51 13.27 9.61
N ARG A 14 13.81 13.53 9.60
CA ARG A 14 14.86 12.56 9.99
C ARG A 14 14.85 12.27 11.49
N GLN A 15 14.56 13.28 12.31
CA GLN A 15 14.45 13.16 13.76
C GLN A 15 13.15 12.47 14.17
N PHE A 16 12.06 12.69 13.41
CA PHE A 16 10.80 12.00 13.61
C PHE A 16 10.93 10.49 13.31
N LEU A 17 11.51 10.13 12.19
CA LEU A 17 11.74 8.73 11.79
C LEU A 17 12.72 8.02 12.73
N GLY A 18 13.74 8.72 13.23
CA GLY A 18 14.71 8.18 14.18
C GLY A 18 14.15 7.93 15.59
N LYS A 19 13.09 8.65 15.99
CA LYS A 19 12.41 8.43 17.29
C LYS A 19 11.34 7.34 17.20
N ALA A 20 10.62 7.23 16.10
CA ALA A 20 9.67 6.14 15.85
C ALA A 20 10.37 4.76 15.80
N GLY A 21 11.61 4.71 15.30
CA GLY A 21 12.40 3.46 15.24
C GLY A 21 12.98 2.98 16.57
N LYS A 22 12.86 3.73 17.67
CA LYS A 22 13.42 3.34 18.97
C LYS A 22 12.45 2.65 19.92
N LEU A 23 11.15 2.58 19.58
CA LEU A 23 10.10 2.05 20.45
C LEU A 23 9.43 0.76 19.96
N GLY A 24 9.90 0.15 18.92
CA GLY A 24 9.39 -1.13 18.45
C GLY A 24 10.01 -1.51 17.13
N GLY A 25 10.96 -2.41 17.16
CA GLY A 25 11.48 -3.11 16.00
C GLY A 25 11.86 -2.20 14.83
N ALA A 26 13.09 -1.70 14.88
CA ALA A 26 13.72 -1.14 13.69
C ALA A 26 13.66 -2.17 12.57
N VAL A 27 12.73 -2.04 11.64
CA VAL A 27 12.96 -2.53 10.30
C VAL A 27 12.15 -1.69 9.32
N PHE A 28 12.90 -1.06 8.44
CA PHE A 28 12.59 -0.58 7.12
C PHE A 28 11.92 0.77 6.95
N LEU A 29 12.68 1.79 7.30
CA LEU A 29 12.82 2.92 6.42
C LEU A 29 14.32 3.23 6.30
N SER A 30 15.10 2.31 5.72
CA SER A 30 16.46 2.61 5.31
C SER A 30 16.40 3.58 4.13
N SER A 31 16.62 4.83 4.47
CA SER A 31 17.57 5.74 3.82
C SER A 31 17.82 5.52 2.32
N PHE A 32 16.92 5.99 1.49
CA PHE A 32 17.32 6.72 0.31
C PHE A 32 16.83 8.17 0.46
N ALA A 33 17.41 8.84 1.45
CA ALA A 33 17.44 10.29 1.44
C ALA A 33 18.55 10.68 0.46
N GLY A 34 18.30 10.52 -0.84
CA GLY A 34 18.93 11.36 -1.81
C GLY A 34 18.59 12.79 -1.35
N LYS A 35 19.60 13.62 -1.11
CA LYS A 35 19.40 15.05 -1.04
C LYS A 35 18.69 15.44 -2.32
N ALA A 36 17.39 15.70 -2.24
CA ALA A 36 16.74 16.51 -3.23
C ALA A 36 17.52 17.83 -3.23
N LEU A 37 18.27 18.05 -4.26
CA LEU A 37 18.70 19.38 -4.65
C LEU A 37 17.39 20.10 -5.02
N ALA A 38 16.76 20.69 -4.01
CA ALA A 38 15.69 21.65 -4.23
C ALA A 38 16.34 22.86 -4.88
N GLY A 39 16.13 23.03 -6.13
CA GLY A 39 16.62 24.17 -6.91
C GLY A 39 16.62 23.81 -8.39
N GLU A 40 15.71 24.40 -9.15
CA GLU A 40 15.63 24.50 -10.62
C GLU A 40 14.82 23.46 -11.41
N TRP A 41 14.07 22.53 -10.76
CA TRP A 41 13.24 21.54 -11.49
C TRP A 41 11.73 21.85 -11.50
N GLU A 42 11.33 23.03 -11.02
CA GLU A 42 9.90 23.42 -10.88
C GLU A 42 9.20 23.85 -12.20
N GLN A 43 9.86 23.73 -13.35
CA GLN A 43 9.21 24.12 -14.61
C GLN A 43 8.55 22.90 -15.26
N GLY A 44 7.24 22.74 -15.03
CA GLY A 44 6.38 21.87 -15.81
C GLY A 44 5.71 20.71 -15.08
N MET A 45 5.75 20.64 -13.76
CA MET A 45 4.93 19.69 -12.99
C MET A 45 3.53 20.26 -12.85
N GLU A 46 2.52 19.45 -13.19
CA GLU A 46 1.14 19.79 -12.85
C GLU A 46 0.98 19.84 -11.33
N GLU A 47 0.26 20.83 -10.83
CA GLU A 47 -0.03 20.95 -9.41
C GLU A 47 -1.23 20.04 -9.09
N PHE A 48 -0.97 18.86 -8.56
CA PHE A 48 -2.03 17.88 -8.24
C PHE A 48 -2.78 18.22 -6.95
N TRP A 49 -2.24 19.11 -6.12
CA TRP A 49 -2.82 19.45 -4.83
C TRP A 49 -3.57 20.78 -4.88
N ALA A 50 -4.81 20.77 -4.39
CA ALA A 50 -5.61 21.96 -4.17
C ALA A 50 -6.19 21.93 -2.76
N ASP A 51 -6.02 23.01 -1.99
CA ASP A 51 -6.52 23.13 -0.61
C ASP A 51 -6.07 21.99 0.33
N GLY A 52 -4.87 21.45 0.11
CA GLY A 52 -4.28 20.38 0.93
C GLY A 52 -4.79 18.97 0.61
N THR A 53 -5.61 18.82 -0.42
CA THR A 53 -6.07 17.53 -0.95
C THR A 53 -5.71 17.40 -2.43
N PHE A 54 -5.86 16.21 -2.98
CA PHE A 54 -5.65 15.94 -4.41
C PHE A 54 -6.84 15.17 -4.99
N ARG A 55 -6.92 15.16 -6.31
CA ARG A 55 -7.90 14.37 -7.02
C ARG A 55 -7.26 13.66 -8.20
N GLN A 56 -7.41 12.34 -8.24
CA GLN A 56 -7.01 11.56 -9.41
C GLN A 56 -8.17 11.49 -10.41
N ASP A 57 -8.06 12.24 -11.51
CA ASP A 57 -9.08 12.27 -12.55
C ASP A 57 -8.84 11.24 -13.67
N THR A 58 -7.79 10.41 -13.54
CA THR A 58 -7.42 9.38 -14.52
C THR A 58 -8.02 8.01 -14.21
N VAL A 59 -8.73 7.85 -13.09
CA VAL A 59 -9.41 6.61 -12.70
C VAL A 59 -10.87 6.87 -12.36
N ASP A 60 -11.75 6.05 -12.91
CA ASP A 60 -13.16 5.98 -12.55
C ASP A 60 -13.48 4.56 -12.08
N ALA A 61 -13.64 4.40 -10.78
CA ALA A 61 -13.96 3.14 -10.10
C ALA A 61 -15.45 3.07 -9.71
N SER A 62 -16.33 3.86 -10.31
CA SER A 62 -17.78 3.87 -10.00
C SER A 62 -18.47 2.54 -10.26
N MET A 63 -17.95 1.71 -11.15
CA MET A 63 -18.43 0.37 -11.48
C MET A 63 -17.60 -0.76 -10.86
N GLU A 64 -16.75 -0.48 -9.87
CA GLU A 64 -15.85 -1.48 -9.29
C GLU A 64 -16.61 -2.66 -8.62
N ALA A 65 -17.81 -2.39 -8.09
CA ALA A 65 -18.68 -3.43 -7.54
C ALA A 65 -19.18 -4.40 -8.60
N ASP A 66 -19.24 -3.98 -9.86
CA ASP A 66 -19.58 -4.81 -11.02
C ASP A 66 -18.34 -5.45 -11.66
N GLY A 67 -17.18 -5.30 -11.03
CA GLY A 67 -15.91 -5.85 -11.50
C GLY A 67 -15.27 -5.06 -12.64
N VAL A 68 -15.60 -3.78 -12.82
CA VAL A 68 -15.07 -2.92 -13.89
C VAL A 68 -14.49 -1.66 -13.32
N VAL A 69 -13.29 -1.30 -13.79
CA VAL A 69 -12.66 0.00 -13.53
C VAL A 69 -12.26 0.63 -14.85
N ARG A 70 -12.52 1.92 -15.01
CA ARG A 70 -12.09 2.67 -16.17
C ARG A 70 -10.84 3.49 -15.84
N ALA A 71 -9.90 3.54 -16.74
CA ALA A 71 -8.68 4.31 -16.57
C ALA A 71 -8.31 5.06 -17.85
N CYS A 72 -7.81 6.27 -17.69
CA CYS A 72 -7.26 7.08 -18.77
C CYS A 72 -5.77 6.75 -18.92
N ILE A 73 -5.42 6.05 -20.00
CA ILE A 73 -4.04 5.68 -20.32
C ILE A 73 -3.66 6.36 -21.62
N ASP A 74 -2.59 7.14 -21.60
CA ASP A 74 -2.14 7.92 -22.75
C ASP A 74 -3.25 8.79 -23.39
N GLY A 75 -4.08 9.40 -22.55
CA GLY A 75 -5.19 10.26 -22.97
C GLY A 75 -6.42 9.51 -23.49
N ARG A 76 -6.49 8.19 -23.35
CA ARG A 76 -7.62 7.36 -23.78
C ARG A 76 -8.24 6.63 -22.60
N TRP A 77 -9.55 6.74 -22.48
CA TRP A 77 -10.32 5.98 -21.51
C TRP A 77 -10.55 4.54 -21.99
N GLU A 78 -10.16 3.60 -21.16
CA GLU A 78 -10.34 2.17 -21.40
C GLU A 78 -11.02 1.51 -20.19
N GLU A 79 -11.75 0.42 -20.42
CA GLU A 79 -12.40 -0.38 -19.40
C GLU A 79 -11.56 -1.62 -19.08
N PHE A 80 -11.34 -1.86 -17.81
CA PHE A 80 -10.58 -2.99 -17.32
C PHE A 80 -11.46 -3.88 -16.45
N GLN A 81 -11.57 -5.16 -16.80
CA GLN A 81 -12.18 -6.15 -15.95
C GLN A 81 -11.24 -6.45 -14.79
N THR A 82 -11.72 -6.28 -13.57
CA THR A 82 -11.00 -6.72 -12.38
C THR A 82 -11.20 -8.22 -12.18
N ILE A 83 -10.18 -8.88 -11.67
CA ILE A 83 -10.20 -10.31 -11.42
C ILE A 83 -9.80 -10.60 -9.98
N PRO A 84 -10.32 -11.67 -9.38
CA PRO A 84 -9.87 -12.06 -8.06
C PRO A 84 -8.41 -12.57 -8.08
N LEU A 85 -7.67 -12.28 -7.03
CA LEU A 85 -6.37 -12.90 -6.76
C LEU A 85 -6.54 -14.42 -6.75
N PRO A 86 -5.75 -15.17 -7.55
CA PRO A 86 -5.94 -16.61 -7.71
C PRO A 86 -5.52 -17.39 -6.46
N GLN A 87 -6.11 -18.57 -6.27
CA GLN A 87 -5.89 -19.42 -5.12
C GLN A 87 -4.40 -19.65 -4.79
N PRO A 88 -3.50 -19.94 -5.78
CA PRO A 88 -2.07 -20.14 -5.47
C PRO A 88 -1.40 -18.91 -4.85
N PHE A 89 -1.82 -17.70 -5.24
CA PHE A 89 -1.35 -16.46 -4.64
C PHE A 89 -1.89 -16.31 -3.21
N MET A 90 -3.18 -16.57 -3.00
CA MET A 90 -3.82 -16.41 -1.71
C MET A 90 -3.29 -17.42 -0.68
N ASP A 91 -3.09 -18.68 -1.06
CA ASP A 91 -2.52 -19.71 -0.19
C ASP A 91 -1.14 -19.29 0.31
N TRP A 92 -0.28 -18.84 -0.61
CA TRP A 92 1.04 -18.32 -0.23
C TRP A 92 0.92 -17.06 0.64
N ASN A 93 0.12 -16.09 0.24
CA ASN A 93 0.02 -14.78 0.89
C ASN A 93 -0.46 -14.92 2.34
N LEU A 94 -1.56 -15.66 2.56
CA LEU A 94 -2.13 -15.83 3.90
C LEU A 94 -1.22 -16.69 4.79
N SER A 95 -0.69 -17.81 4.27
CA SER A 95 0.22 -18.66 5.06
C SER A 95 1.46 -17.90 5.53
N ALA A 96 2.10 -17.14 4.63
CA ALA A 96 3.30 -16.38 4.99
C ALA A 96 3.00 -15.18 5.91
N ARG A 97 1.78 -14.59 5.84
CA ARG A 97 1.34 -13.57 6.82
C ARG A 97 1.16 -14.16 8.20
N LEU A 98 0.49 -15.30 8.31
CA LEU A 98 0.28 -16.00 9.58
C LEU A 98 1.61 -16.41 10.20
N GLU A 99 2.54 -16.95 9.42
CA GLU A 99 3.90 -17.27 9.89
C GLU A 99 4.63 -16.03 10.40
N THR A 100 4.51 -14.90 9.71
CA THR A 100 5.11 -13.63 10.16
C THR A 100 4.51 -13.16 11.49
N LEU A 101 3.19 -13.23 11.65
CA LEU A 101 2.52 -12.86 12.90
C LEU A 101 2.94 -13.76 14.06
N GLU A 102 3.07 -15.07 13.84
CA GLU A 102 3.55 -16.00 14.86
C GLU A 102 5.01 -15.70 15.24
N ASN A 103 5.90 -15.45 14.28
CA ASN A 103 7.28 -15.05 14.56
C ASN A 103 7.35 -13.77 15.41
N ILE A 104 6.54 -12.76 15.07
CA ILE A 104 6.43 -11.53 15.86
C ILE A 104 5.91 -11.85 17.27
N SER A 105 4.89 -12.68 17.40
CA SER A 105 4.32 -13.11 18.69
C SER A 105 5.36 -13.81 19.56
N MET A 106 6.14 -14.73 19.00
CA MET A 106 7.25 -15.41 19.69
C MET A 106 8.31 -14.42 20.19
N MET A 107 8.66 -13.41 19.38
CA MET A 107 9.59 -12.34 19.80
C MET A 107 9.06 -11.58 21.02
N PHE A 108 7.79 -11.20 21.02
CA PHE A 108 7.19 -10.49 22.16
C PHE A 108 7.09 -11.34 23.43
N ARG A 109 6.94 -12.66 23.29
CA ARG A 109 6.96 -13.60 24.43
C ARG A 109 8.38 -13.96 24.91
N GLY A 110 9.42 -13.55 24.18
CA GLY A 110 10.81 -13.93 24.47
C GLY A 110 11.14 -15.40 24.16
N GLU A 111 10.38 -16.02 23.27
CA GLU A 111 10.48 -17.44 22.89
C GLU A 111 11.33 -17.65 21.62
N GLY A 112 12.02 -16.63 21.16
CA GLY A 112 12.75 -16.62 19.90
C GLY A 112 11.99 -15.85 18.83
N GLY A 113 11.86 -16.39 17.63
CA GLY A 113 11.26 -15.72 16.48
C GLY A 113 12.26 -14.90 15.67
N SER A 114 11.83 -14.44 14.51
CA SER A 114 12.63 -13.63 13.60
C SER A 114 11.92 -12.31 13.30
N PRO A 115 12.65 -11.20 13.12
CA PRO A 115 12.05 -9.97 12.67
C PRO A 115 11.46 -10.14 11.26
N PRO A 116 10.42 -9.36 10.92
CA PRO A 116 9.84 -9.41 9.58
C PRO A 116 10.89 -9.22 8.48
N SER A 117 10.82 -10.04 7.44
CA SER A 117 11.67 -9.94 6.26
C SER A 117 11.15 -8.86 5.30
N LEU A 118 12.05 -8.31 4.46
CA LEU A 118 11.64 -7.52 3.28
C LEU A 118 10.98 -8.39 2.21
N ALA A 119 11.39 -9.65 2.13
CA ALA A 119 10.73 -10.64 1.29
C ALA A 119 9.40 -11.08 1.93
N GLY A 120 8.48 -11.57 1.11
CA GLY A 120 7.20 -12.09 1.56
C GLY A 120 6.00 -11.23 1.19
N PRO A 121 4.82 -11.54 1.73
CA PRO A 121 3.54 -10.97 1.28
C PRO A 121 3.27 -9.55 1.75
N HIS A 122 4.06 -9.04 2.71
CA HIS A 122 3.85 -7.72 3.28
C HIS A 122 4.45 -6.58 2.44
N ASN A 123 5.34 -6.90 1.51
CA ASN A 123 6.04 -5.92 0.69
C ASN A 123 6.07 -6.35 -0.77
N ALA A 124 6.01 -5.36 -1.66
CA ALA A 124 6.23 -5.57 -3.08
C ALA A 124 7.08 -4.46 -3.68
N ALA A 125 7.83 -4.78 -4.70
CA ALA A 125 8.37 -3.78 -5.60
C ALA A 125 7.23 -3.33 -6.53
N MET A 126 6.79 -2.08 -6.36
CA MET A 126 5.76 -1.46 -7.20
C MET A 126 6.45 -0.70 -8.32
N ALA A 127 6.28 -1.16 -9.54
CA ALA A 127 6.65 -0.44 -10.75
C ALA A 127 5.48 0.43 -11.21
N THR A 128 5.78 1.70 -11.52
CA THR A 128 4.86 2.65 -12.14
C THR A 128 5.54 3.32 -13.31
N PHE A 129 4.76 3.84 -14.24
CA PHE A 129 5.25 4.47 -15.45
C PHE A 129 4.64 5.86 -15.58
N GLY A 130 5.47 6.86 -15.88
CA GLY A 130 5.03 8.23 -16.07
C GLY A 130 5.79 8.91 -17.18
N GLY A 131 5.10 9.68 -18.01
CA GLY A 131 5.64 10.25 -19.24
C GLY A 131 6.16 11.68 -19.13
N SER A 132 5.82 12.43 -18.09
CA SER A 132 6.09 13.87 -18.04
C SER A 132 7.23 14.28 -17.11
N ARG A 133 8.00 13.31 -16.60
CA ARG A 133 9.07 13.60 -15.66
C ARG A 133 10.36 14.09 -16.35
N ALA A 134 10.80 15.26 -15.96
CA ALA A 134 12.02 15.86 -16.51
C ALA A 134 13.32 15.21 -15.98
N ASP A 135 13.26 14.47 -14.85
CA ASP A 135 14.43 13.90 -14.18
C ASP A 135 14.81 12.48 -14.67
N SER A 136 13.97 11.86 -15.48
CA SER A 136 14.24 10.52 -16.01
C SER A 136 13.71 10.32 -17.42
N ARG A 137 14.61 9.97 -18.34
CA ARG A 137 14.24 9.56 -19.69
C ARG A 137 13.61 8.17 -19.75
N LEU A 138 13.77 7.35 -18.71
CA LEU A 138 13.27 5.97 -18.72
C LEU A 138 11.81 5.87 -18.30
N GLU A 139 11.26 6.92 -17.70
CA GLU A 139 9.85 7.03 -17.33
C GLU A 139 9.34 5.89 -16.43
N ILE A 140 10.22 5.07 -15.90
CA ILE A 140 9.92 3.94 -15.02
C ILE A 140 10.39 4.28 -13.62
N ASN A 141 9.52 4.06 -12.64
CA ASN A 141 9.86 4.12 -11.24
C ASN A 141 9.57 2.79 -10.56
N ASN A 142 10.48 2.36 -9.69
CA ASN A 142 10.29 1.25 -8.79
C ASN A 142 10.41 1.73 -7.35
N ALA A 143 9.41 1.39 -6.52
CA ALA A 143 9.42 1.68 -5.10
C ALA A 143 9.00 0.46 -4.30
N PHE A 144 9.68 0.17 -3.21
CA PHE A 144 9.19 -0.81 -2.24
C PHE A 144 8.02 -0.22 -1.46
N LYS A 145 6.90 -0.94 -1.47
CA LYS A 145 5.65 -0.56 -0.80
C LYS A 145 5.20 -1.66 0.14
N GLY A 146 4.76 -1.28 1.33
CA GLY A 146 4.00 -2.18 2.19
C GLY A 146 2.66 -2.49 1.53
N MET A 147 2.32 -3.78 1.41
CA MET A 147 1.11 -4.23 0.72
C MET A 147 0.15 -4.93 1.67
N GLY A 148 -1.13 -4.57 1.60
CA GLY A 148 -2.24 -5.16 2.33
C GLY A 148 -3.26 -5.81 1.40
N LEU A 149 -4.07 -6.70 1.98
CA LEU A 149 -5.33 -7.16 1.40
C LEU A 149 -6.44 -6.21 1.82
N CYS A 150 -7.40 -5.97 0.95
CA CYS A 150 -8.55 -5.11 1.24
C CYS A 150 -9.62 -5.93 1.96
N PRO A 151 -10.16 -5.50 3.11
CA PRO A 151 -11.30 -6.18 3.72
C PRO A 151 -12.51 -6.18 2.79
N GLU A 152 -13.33 -7.22 2.88
CA GLU A 152 -14.57 -7.34 2.13
C GLU A 152 -15.54 -6.23 2.55
N ARG A 153 -16.32 -5.71 1.57
CA ARG A 153 -17.22 -4.54 1.73
C ARG A 153 -18.23 -4.73 2.87
N GLY A 154 -18.75 -5.95 3.03
CA GLY A 154 -19.78 -6.24 4.03
C GLY A 154 -19.29 -6.22 5.47
N ILE A 155 -18.00 -6.34 5.70
CA ILE A 155 -17.44 -6.45 7.05
C ILE A 155 -16.51 -5.28 7.45
N ILE A 156 -16.12 -4.42 6.51
CA ILE A 156 -15.08 -3.42 6.75
C ILE A 156 -15.43 -2.46 7.89
N LYS A 157 -16.71 -2.07 8.03
CA LYS A 157 -17.15 -1.17 9.10
C LYS A 157 -17.06 -1.80 10.48
N ASP A 158 -17.40 -3.08 10.60
CA ASP A 158 -17.27 -3.83 11.84
C ASP A 158 -15.79 -3.99 12.20
N LEU A 159 -14.93 -4.30 11.22
CA LEU A 159 -13.49 -4.36 11.41
C LEU A 159 -12.89 -3.03 11.86
N LEU A 160 -13.31 -1.91 11.27
CA LEU A 160 -12.87 -0.59 11.70
C LEU A 160 -13.25 -0.31 13.16
N THR A 161 -14.47 -0.67 13.55
CA THR A 161 -14.95 -0.52 14.93
C THR A 161 -14.11 -1.38 15.89
N GLU A 162 -13.88 -2.66 15.57
CA GLU A 162 -13.03 -3.53 16.40
C GLU A 162 -11.59 -3.01 16.49
N MET A 163 -11.05 -2.51 15.37
CA MET A 163 -9.70 -1.93 15.36
C MET A 163 -9.59 -0.69 16.25
N GLU A 164 -10.60 0.18 16.28
CA GLU A 164 -10.64 1.34 17.18
C GLU A 164 -10.59 0.89 18.66
N GLU A 165 -11.31 -0.16 19.02
CA GLU A 165 -11.32 -0.72 20.38
C GLU A 165 -9.96 -1.29 20.79
N ILE A 166 -9.26 -1.99 19.87
CA ILE A 166 -7.99 -2.64 20.18
C ILE A 166 -6.76 -1.74 20.05
N MET A 167 -6.88 -0.52 19.50
CA MET A 167 -5.75 0.40 19.33
C MET A 167 -5.00 0.67 20.64
N SER A 168 -5.69 0.71 21.77
CA SER A 168 -5.09 0.89 23.10
C SER A 168 -4.69 -0.41 23.80
N SER A 169 -4.96 -1.57 23.19
CA SER A 169 -4.64 -2.89 23.75
C SER A 169 -3.15 -3.22 23.66
N ASP A 170 -2.73 -4.24 24.38
CA ASP A 170 -1.39 -4.80 24.27
C ASP A 170 -1.14 -5.44 22.89
N MET A 171 0.12 -5.69 22.58
CA MET A 171 0.53 -6.26 21.30
C MET A 171 -0.05 -7.67 21.07
N GLY A 172 -0.25 -8.46 22.12
CA GLY A 172 -0.83 -9.81 22.01
C GLY A 172 -2.25 -9.75 21.44
N ARG A 173 -3.10 -8.86 21.95
CA ARG A 173 -4.48 -8.68 21.45
C ARG A 173 -4.49 -8.18 19.99
N ARG A 174 -3.58 -7.24 19.63
CA ARG A 174 -3.46 -6.74 18.25
C ARG A 174 -3.01 -7.84 17.28
N LEU A 175 -2.04 -8.66 17.67
CA LEU A 175 -1.58 -9.79 16.86
C LEU A 175 -2.66 -10.86 16.72
N GLN A 176 -3.42 -11.13 17.78
CA GLN A 176 -4.53 -12.08 17.73
C GLN A 176 -5.61 -11.61 16.72
N PHE A 177 -6.01 -10.35 16.78
CA PHE A 177 -6.95 -9.78 15.81
C PHE A 177 -6.49 -9.99 14.35
N LEU A 178 -5.23 -9.70 14.06
CA LEU A 178 -4.70 -9.87 12.70
C LEU A 178 -4.59 -11.36 12.32
N THR A 179 -4.28 -12.23 13.28
CA THR A 179 -4.27 -13.68 13.05
C THR A 179 -5.66 -14.19 12.70
N ASP A 180 -6.68 -13.76 13.45
CA ASP A 180 -8.09 -14.13 13.20
C ASP A 180 -8.58 -13.58 11.86
N LEU A 181 -8.14 -12.39 11.47
CA LEU A 181 -8.46 -11.79 10.19
C LEU A 181 -7.84 -12.57 9.02
N TYR A 182 -6.53 -12.85 9.08
CA TYR A 182 -5.81 -13.53 7.99
C TYR A 182 -6.04 -15.05 7.94
N SER A 183 -6.71 -15.62 8.93
CA SER A 183 -7.09 -17.05 8.93
C SER A 183 -8.28 -17.37 8.01
N ASP A 184 -8.96 -16.34 7.49
CA ASP A 184 -10.15 -16.52 6.68
C ASP A 184 -10.09 -15.65 5.40
N ALA A 185 -9.85 -16.32 4.26
CA ALA A 185 -9.76 -15.65 2.97
C ALA A 185 -11.06 -14.95 2.55
N THR A 186 -12.21 -15.38 3.06
CA THR A 186 -13.52 -14.79 2.72
C THR A 186 -13.72 -13.39 3.30
N LYS A 187 -12.86 -12.99 4.22
CA LYS A 187 -12.85 -11.65 4.80
C LYS A 187 -12.24 -10.58 3.89
N PHE A 188 -11.72 -10.98 2.73
CA PHE A 188 -11.01 -10.07 1.83
C PHE A 188 -11.69 -9.96 0.46
N ASP A 189 -11.74 -8.74 -0.04
CA ASP A 189 -12.03 -8.46 -1.44
C ASP A 189 -10.79 -8.77 -2.27
N LEU A 190 -10.84 -9.86 -2.98
CA LEU A 190 -9.71 -10.38 -3.76
C LEU A 190 -9.47 -9.61 -5.07
N THR A 191 -10.33 -8.67 -5.44
CA THR A 191 -10.20 -7.92 -6.70
C THR A 191 -9.24 -6.74 -6.59
N LYS A 192 -8.73 -6.45 -5.40
CA LYS A 192 -7.82 -5.32 -5.17
C LYS A 192 -6.83 -5.57 -4.04
N MET A 193 -5.73 -4.84 -4.10
CA MET A 193 -4.73 -4.75 -3.03
C MET A 193 -4.55 -3.29 -2.63
N VAL A 194 -4.01 -3.05 -1.44
CA VAL A 194 -3.83 -1.69 -0.92
C VAL A 194 -2.43 -1.46 -0.37
N SER A 195 -1.96 -0.24 -0.53
CA SER A 195 -0.75 0.32 0.09
C SER A 195 -1.04 1.71 0.63
N LEU A 196 -0.12 2.29 1.40
CA LEU A 196 -0.16 3.70 1.78
C LEU A 196 0.89 4.51 1.02
N GLU A 197 0.51 5.71 0.61
CA GLU A 197 1.44 6.72 0.13
C GLU A 197 1.88 7.60 1.32
N LEU A 198 2.98 7.17 1.95
CA LEU A 198 3.43 7.75 3.21
C LEU A 198 4.13 9.11 3.06
N TYR A 199 4.59 9.45 1.86
CA TYR A 199 5.54 10.53 1.70
C TYR A 199 5.03 11.71 0.88
N SER A 200 3.99 11.52 0.07
CA SER A 200 3.44 12.62 -0.72
C SER A 200 2.67 13.62 0.15
N THR A 201 2.95 14.88 -0.07
CA THR A 201 2.34 16.05 0.58
C THR A 201 2.25 17.17 -0.45
N PRO A 202 1.50 18.26 -0.17
CA PRO A 202 1.50 19.42 -1.06
C PRO A 202 2.89 20.01 -1.35
N GLU A 203 3.87 19.80 -0.45
CA GLU A 203 5.23 20.31 -0.59
C GLU A 203 6.20 19.30 -1.20
N PHE A 204 5.77 18.05 -1.37
CA PHE A 204 6.63 16.99 -1.91
C PHE A 204 5.81 15.83 -2.45
N GLU A 205 6.05 15.45 -3.68
CA GLU A 205 5.41 14.32 -4.35
C GLU A 205 6.42 13.22 -4.63
N THR A 206 6.03 11.97 -4.35
CA THR A 206 6.83 10.81 -4.75
C THR A 206 6.65 10.53 -6.23
N HIS A 207 7.64 9.88 -6.83
CA HIS A 207 7.55 9.45 -8.23
C HIS A 207 6.38 8.47 -8.46
N THR A 208 6.08 7.62 -7.48
CA THR A 208 4.92 6.73 -7.55
C THR A 208 3.61 7.51 -7.61
N PHE A 209 3.48 8.56 -6.79
CA PHE A 209 2.30 9.42 -6.75
C PHE A 209 2.09 10.11 -8.11
N ILE A 210 3.11 10.84 -8.60
CA ILE A 210 3.05 11.55 -9.89
C ILE A 210 2.68 10.59 -11.02
N ASN A 211 3.39 9.46 -11.13
CA ASN A 211 3.15 8.49 -12.19
C ASN A 211 1.71 7.95 -12.16
N LEU A 212 1.17 7.64 -10.97
CA LEU A 212 -0.21 7.14 -10.85
C LEU A 212 -1.24 8.22 -11.15
N MET A 213 -0.98 9.49 -10.83
CA MET A 213 -1.86 10.61 -11.17
C MET A 213 -2.00 10.77 -12.68
N GLU A 214 -0.90 10.61 -13.43
CA GLU A 214 -0.87 10.77 -14.87
C GLU A 214 -1.28 9.50 -15.63
N ARG A 215 -0.70 8.36 -15.22
CA ARG A 215 -0.89 7.07 -15.89
C ARG A 215 -1.11 5.96 -14.84
N PRO A 216 -2.35 5.64 -14.55
CA PRO A 216 -2.73 4.81 -13.41
C PRO A 216 -2.46 3.31 -13.62
N THR A 217 -1.27 2.95 -14.09
CA THR A 217 -0.86 1.56 -14.28
C THR A 217 0.20 1.16 -13.27
N ALA A 218 0.03 -0.01 -12.65
CA ALA A 218 0.95 -0.53 -11.66
C ALA A 218 1.26 -2.01 -11.87
N SER A 219 2.50 -2.41 -11.58
CA SER A 219 2.91 -3.79 -11.44
C SER A 219 3.55 -3.98 -10.06
N LEU A 220 3.08 -4.99 -9.33
CA LEU A 220 3.55 -5.38 -8.01
C LEU A 220 4.31 -6.69 -8.13
N VAL A 221 5.59 -6.72 -7.78
CA VAL A 221 6.38 -7.95 -7.73
C VAL A 221 6.65 -8.31 -6.28
N PHE A 222 6.12 -9.45 -5.87
CA PHE A 222 6.38 -10.07 -4.57
C PHE A 222 7.56 -11.04 -4.70
N LEU A 223 8.49 -10.95 -3.77
CA LEU A 223 9.69 -11.78 -3.76
C LEU A 223 9.75 -12.61 -2.48
N ASP A 224 9.78 -13.93 -2.65
CA ASP A 224 9.94 -14.93 -1.61
C ASP A 224 10.38 -16.26 -2.26
N ASN A 225 10.26 -17.38 -1.56
CA ASN A 225 10.36 -18.73 -2.12
C ASN A 225 9.41 -18.94 -3.31
N LYS A 226 8.23 -18.33 -3.25
CA LYS A 226 7.34 -18.08 -4.37
C LYS A 226 7.44 -16.63 -4.79
N SER A 227 7.34 -16.37 -6.07
CA SER A 227 7.37 -15.02 -6.63
C SER A 227 6.16 -14.81 -7.52
N PHE A 228 5.40 -13.76 -7.24
CA PHE A 228 4.22 -13.40 -8.00
C PHE A 228 4.32 -11.97 -8.51
N GLU A 229 3.76 -11.73 -9.69
CA GLU A 229 3.54 -10.40 -10.21
C GLU A 229 2.04 -10.15 -10.34
N VAL A 230 1.56 -9.07 -9.74
CA VAL A 230 0.18 -8.60 -9.84
C VAL A 230 0.18 -7.29 -10.62
N ARG A 231 -0.57 -7.22 -11.70
CA ARG A 231 -0.74 -5.99 -12.50
C ARG A 231 -2.14 -5.46 -12.36
N GLY A 232 -2.28 -4.15 -12.40
CA GLY A 232 -3.59 -3.53 -12.25
C GLY A 232 -3.60 -2.03 -12.48
N ILE A 233 -4.79 -1.46 -12.23
CA ILE A 233 -5.01 -0.03 -12.24
C ILE A 233 -4.81 0.51 -10.84
N GLY A 234 -3.91 1.47 -10.70
CA GLY A 234 -3.58 2.12 -9.43
C GLY A 234 -4.45 3.35 -9.19
N GLN A 235 -5.33 3.27 -8.20
CA GLN A 235 -6.17 4.36 -7.75
C GLN A 235 -5.57 5.00 -6.50
N LEU A 236 -5.32 6.30 -6.55
CA LEU A 236 -4.95 7.11 -5.39
C LEU A 236 -6.22 7.64 -4.72
N VAL A 237 -6.38 7.39 -3.43
CA VAL A 237 -7.54 7.81 -2.66
C VAL A 237 -7.07 8.61 -1.45
N ALA A 238 -7.48 9.89 -1.38
CA ALA A 238 -7.26 10.68 -0.17
C ALA A 238 -8.17 10.18 0.98
N PRO A 239 -7.74 10.28 2.25
CA PRO A 239 -8.51 9.78 3.39
C PRO A 239 -9.90 10.39 3.55
N ASP A 240 -10.13 11.55 2.96
CA ASP A 240 -11.38 12.32 3.00
C ASP A 240 -12.06 12.47 1.62
N ASP A 241 -11.59 11.76 0.59
CA ASP A 241 -12.19 11.81 -0.75
C ASP A 241 -13.49 11.00 -0.84
N THR A 242 -14.59 11.64 -0.46
CA THR A 242 -15.93 11.01 -0.53
C THR A 242 -16.37 10.64 -1.96
N ARG A 243 -15.73 11.17 -3.00
CA ARG A 243 -16.04 10.87 -4.42
C ARG A 243 -15.50 9.50 -4.84
N ALA A 244 -14.44 9.03 -4.20
CA ALA A 244 -13.94 7.67 -4.40
C ALA A 244 -14.92 6.59 -3.94
N GLY A 245 -15.98 7.00 -3.22
CA GLY A 245 -16.97 6.11 -2.61
C GLY A 245 -16.57 5.68 -1.19
N GLU A 246 -17.58 5.50 -0.34
CA GLU A 246 -17.40 5.20 1.09
C GLU A 246 -16.48 4.00 1.32
N TYR A 247 -16.67 2.93 0.56
CA TYR A 247 -15.87 1.71 0.71
C TYR A 247 -14.38 1.93 0.44
N MET A 248 -14.01 2.73 -0.57
CA MET A 248 -12.59 3.03 -0.85
C MET A 248 -11.97 3.85 0.27
N VAL A 249 -12.70 4.80 0.83
CA VAL A 249 -12.26 5.59 1.99
C VAL A 249 -12.12 4.70 3.22
N ASP A 250 -13.04 3.78 3.45
CA ASP A 250 -12.96 2.81 4.54
C ASP A 250 -11.73 1.90 4.42
N ILE A 251 -11.37 1.45 3.19
CA ILE A 251 -10.13 0.69 2.95
C ILE A 251 -8.91 1.54 3.31
N VAL A 252 -8.89 2.81 2.94
CA VAL A 252 -7.78 3.72 3.31
C VAL A 252 -7.69 3.89 4.82
N LYS A 253 -8.81 4.08 5.51
CA LYS A 253 -8.88 4.17 6.97
C LYS A 253 -8.37 2.88 7.62
N TYR A 254 -8.88 1.72 7.18
CA TYR A 254 -8.42 0.40 7.62
C TYR A 254 -6.91 0.25 7.48
N THR A 255 -6.35 0.62 6.33
CA THR A 255 -4.92 0.45 6.06
C THR A 255 -4.06 1.35 6.96
N ASN A 256 -4.49 2.60 7.20
CA ASN A 256 -3.85 3.49 8.16
C ASN A 256 -3.87 2.91 9.58
N MET A 257 -5.01 2.37 10.01
CA MET A 257 -5.15 1.75 11.33
C MET A 257 -4.30 0.48 11.44
N ALA A 258 -4.32 -0.40 10.44
CA ALA A 258 -3.49 -1.61 10.40
C ALA A 258 -2.00 -1.27 10.51
N HIS A 259 -1.56 -0.21 9.83
CA HIS A 259 -0.19 0.29 9.94
C HIS A 259 0.11 0.81 11.37
N SER A 260 -0.84 1.51 11.99
CA SER A 260 -0.70 2.05 13.34
C SER A 260 -0.68 0.98 14.43
N LEU A 261 -1.26 -0.21 14.21
CA LEU A 261 -1.18 -1.33 15.15
C LEU A 261 0.27 -1.74 15.47
N PHE A 262 1.20 -1.57 14.50
CA PHE A 262 2.61 -1.93 14.66
C PHE A 262 3.53 -0.73 14.92
N HIS A 263 3.23 0.42 14.32
CA HIS A 263 4.14 1.57 14.30
C HIS A 263 3.70 2.71 15.24
N GLY A 264 2.56 2.54 15.92
CA GLY A 264 1.96 3.57 16.77
C GLY A 264 1.23 4.65 15.96
N ASP A 265 0.57 5.55 16.66
CA ASP A 265 -0.26 6.57 16.04
C ASP A 265 0.52 7.52 15.15
N PHE A 266 0.02 7.75 13.95
CA PHE A 266 0.54 8.74 13.03
C PHE A 266 -0.13 10.10 13.25
N PRO A 267 0.59 11.20 12.99
CA PRO A 267 0.05 12.56 13.19
C PRO A 267 -1.03 12.94 12.17
N ARG A 268 -1.18 12.16 11.10
CA ARG A 268 -2.20 12.33 10.04
C ARG A 268 -2.52 10.98 9.41
N LEU A 269 -3.64 10.89 8.74
CA LEU A 269 -3.94 9.80 7.83
C LEU A 269 -3.17 10.00 6.51
N PHE A 270 -2.75 8.90 5.91
CA PHE A 270 -2.05 8.88 4.64
C PHE A 270 -3.00 8.48 3.51
N PRO A 271 -2.79 8.99 2.29
CA PRO A 271 -3.49 8.50 1.12
C PRO A 271 -3.27 7.00 0.88
N GLY A 272 -4.28 6.33 0.38
CA GLY A 272 -4.20 4.95 -0.08
C GLY A 272 -3.81 4.86 -1.55
N ILE A 273 -3.10 3.81 -1.90
CA ILE A 273 -2.91 3.33 -3.27
C ILE A 273 -3.66 2.01 -3.37
N LEU A 274 -4.82 2.02 -4.01
CA LEU A 274 -5.54 0.79 -4.32
C LEU A 274 -5.11 0.30 -5.71
N VAL A 275 -4.76 -0.98 -5.81
CA VAL A 275 -4.43 -1.61 -7.08
C VAL A 275 -5.54 -2.57 -7.44
N HIS A 276 -6.38 -2.18 -8.39
CA HIS A 276 -7.46 -3.02 -8.95
C HIS A 276 -6.82 -4.07 -9.85
N VAL A 277 -6.94 -5.33 -9.48
CA VAL A 277 -6.20 -6.44 -10.09
C VAL A 277 -6.76 -6.77 -11.47
N THR A 278 -5.93 -6.77 -12.50
CA THR A 278 -6.31 -7.12 -13.88
C THR A 278 -5.59 -8.38 -14.39
N SER A 279 -4.43 -8.70 -13.84
CA SER A 279 -3.72 -9.93 -14.18
C SER A 279 -2.71 -10.33 -13.10
N VAL A 280 -2.49 -11.64 -12.97
CA VAL A 280 -1.53 -12.22 -12.04
C VAL A 280 -0.66 -13.24 -12.78
N PHE A 281 0.66 -13.19 -12.49
CA PHE A 281 1.66 -14.08 -13.06
C PHE A 281 2.38 -14.81 -11.94
N ASP A 282 2.68 -16.08 -12.17
CA ASP A 282 3.59 -16.85 -11.31
C ASP A 282 5.01 -16.75 -11.90
N ASN A 283 5.87 -16.06 -11.17
CA ASN A 283 7.28 -15.84 -11.49
C ASN A 283 8.21 -16.75 -10.67
N THR A 284 7.64 -17.74 -9.97
CA THR A 284 8.40 -18.64 -9.09
C THR A 284 9.50 -19.37 -9.87
N PRO A 285 10.76 -19.28 -9.44
CA PRO A 285 11.86 -19.95 -10.13
C PRO A 285 11.64 -21.46 -10.26
N GLY A 286 11.80 -21.97 -11.48
CA GLY A 286 11.67 -23.39 -11.78
C GLY A 286 10.24 -23.86 -12.10
N THR A 287 9.21 -23.25 -11.58
CA THR A 287 7.82 -23.66 -11.80
C THR A 287 6.98 -22.60 -12.50
N GLY A 288 6.96 -21.37 -11.97
CA GLY A 288 6.12 -20.28 -12.49
C GLY A 288 6.59 -19.75 -13.84
N ARG A 289 7.85 -19.42 -13.99
CA ARG A 289 8.49 -18.93 -15.24
C ARG A 289 7.79 -17.75 -15.91
N GLY A 290 7.13 -16.87 -15.14
CA GLY A 290 6.38 -15.75 -15.68
C GLY A 290 5.08 -16.15 -16.38
N VAL A 291 4.50 -17.27 -16.02
CA VAL A 291 3.22 -17.74 -16.59
C VAL A 291 2.08 -16.92 -16.03
N LYS A 292 1.22 -16.38 -16.89
CA LYS A 292 -0.03 -15.74 -16.51
C LYS A 292 -0.99 -16.78 -15.93
N ILE A 293 -1.36 -16.63 -14.66
CA ILE A 293 -2.23 -17.57 -13.96
C ILE A 293 -3.65 -17.02 -13.75
N ALA A 294 -3.84 -15.69 -13.93
CA ALA A 294 -5.16 -15.08 -13.88
C ALA A 294 -5.22 -13.80 -14.75
N PRO A 295 -6.26 -13.57 -15.57
CA PRO A 295 -7.16 -14.63 -16.03
C PRO A 295 -6.38 -15.69 -16.81
N PRO A 296 -6.84 -16.94 -16.83
CA PRO A 296 -6.14 -17.99 -17.59
C PRO A 296 -6.05 -17.62 -19.06
N LEU A 297 -4.98 -18.06 -19.72
CA LEU A 297 -4.87 -17.94 -21.17
C LEU A 297 -5.91 -18.88 -21.80
N VAL A 298 -6.78 -18.33 -22.64
CA VAL A 298 -7.81 -19.05 -23.38
C VAL A 298 -7.18 -19.74 -24.58
#